data_dec30916f613c27dc60192ec2892c8b6
#
_entry.id   dec30916f613c27dc60192ec2892c8b6
#
_cell.length_a   1.000
_cell.length_b   1.000
_cell.length_c   1.000
_cell.angle_alpha   90.00
_cell.angle_beta   90.00
_cell.angle_gamma   90.00
#
_symmetry.space_group_name_H-M   'P 1'
#
loop_
_entity.id
_entity.type
_entity.pdbx_description
1 polymer ?
#
loop_
_entity_poly.entity_id
_entity_poly.type
_entity_poly.pdbx_seq_one_letter_code
_entity_poly.pdbx_strand_id
1 'polypeptide(L)'
;MNKSKGGSNQRQLFKTKIVPGKPGSGKLFEEEYVVDEGAVECLSMTFESDEKRRKYFLEKLREKLKDPEFRKIEGFPIGEDEDILALSDPPYYTACPNPWFGDFIKLYGKPYDPDEPYNRKPFAVDVSVEKTDPIYRAHSYHTKVPHLAIVPSILHYTQPGDVVLDGFCGSGMTGVAAQRCGSAPETYRKDIEAAWKAEGRDKPQWGARHVVLGDLSPAATFIAANYNLPFDVNAFAKAARQILDEVKEELGWIYETLHTDGKTVGRIEYTVWSEVFSCPDCTGEVVYLDEELDKETKRVKDMFPCPHCGA
;
A
#
# COMPACT_ATOMS: atom_id res chain seq x y z
N MET A 1 -8.71 39.90 16.84
CA MET A 1 -9.45 39.03 15.92
C MET A 1 -8.56 38.66 14.75
N ASN A 2 -7.71 37.67 14.91
CA ASN A 2 -6.91 37.12 13.83
C ASN A 2 -7.40 35.68 13.59
N LYS A 3 -8.09 35.48 12.46
CA LYS A 3 -8.49 34.16 12.00
C LYS A 3 -7.24 33.42 11.53
N SER A 4 -6.75 32.46 12.32
CA SER A 4 -5.78 31.49 11.91
C SER A 4 -6.39 30.64 10.78
N LYS A 5 -5.88 30.82 9.56
CA LYS A 5 -6.14 29.90 8.46
C LYS A 5 -5.27 28.65 8.68
N GLY A 6 -5.73 27.74 9.53
CA GLY A 6 -5.20 26.40 9.66
C GLY A 6 -5.85 25.49 8.63
N GLY A 7 -5.49 25.63 7.37
CA GLY A 7 -5.77 24.63 6.34
C GLY A 7 -4.56 23.74 6.21
N SER A 8 -4.68 22.46 6.60
CA SER A 8 -3.66 21.46 6.30
C SER A 8 -3.61 21.27 4.78
N ASN A 9 -2.65 21.92 4.13
CA ASN A 9 -2.33 21.68 2.73
C ASN A 9 -1.56 20.36 2.57
N GLN A 10 -2.19 19.23 2.89
CA GLN A 10 -1.88 18.01 2.15
C GLN A 10 -2.50 18.19 0.76
N ARG A 11 -1.69 18.74 -0.16
CA ARG A 11 -2.07 18.90 -1.55
C ARG A 11 -2.34 17.51 -2.12
N GLN A 12 -3.54 17.29 -2.66
CA GLN A 12 -3.73 16.22 -3.62
C GLN A 12 -2.81 16.57 -4.81
N LEU A 13 -1.68 15.91 -4.90
CA LEU A 13 -0.72 16.04 -6.01
C LEU A 13 -1.34 15.61 -7.36
N PHE A 14 -2.53 15.03 -7.31
CA PHE A 14 -3.26 14.59 -8.48
C PHE A 14 -4.63 15.24 -8.54
N LYS A 15 -4.89 15.97 -9.62
CA LYS A 15 -6.24 16.37 -10.03
C LYS A 15 -6.66 15.45 -11.16
N THR A 16 -7.82 14.85 -11.07
CA THR A 16 -8.43 14.18 -12.20
C THR A 16 -9.08 15.21 -13.13
N LYS A 17 -8.76 15.14 -14.40
CA LYS A 17 -9.43 15.88 -15.46
C LYS A 17 -10.21 14.88 -16.31
N ILE A 18 -11.50 15.14 -16.48
CA ILE A 18 -12.32 14.35 -17.41
C ILE A 18 -11.99 14.79 -18.83
N VAL A 19 -11.49 13.85 -19.63
CA VAL A 19 -11.14 14.06 -21.04
C VAL A 19 -11.98 13.14 -21.92
N PRO A 20 -12.21 13.49 -23.20
CA PRO A 20 -12.89 12.59 -24.14
C PRO A 20 -12.17 11.24 -24.24
N GLY A 21 -12.91 10.14 -24.23
CA GLY A 21 -12.35 8.80 -24.35
C GLY A 21 -11.58 8.62 -25.66
N LYS A 22 -10.52 7.81 -25.61
CA LYS A 22 -9.69 7.53 -26.80
C LYS A 22 -10.50 6.76 -27.85
N PRO A 23 -10.29 7.02 -29.16
CA PRO A 23 -10.92 6.26 -30.22
C PRO A 23 -10.68 4.75 -30.05
N GLY A 24 -11.74 3.95 -29.96
CA GLY A 24 -11.67 2.50 -29.78
C GLY A 24 -11.72 1.99 -28.35
N SER A 25 -11.72 2.85 -27.31
CA SER A 25 -11.81 2.43 -25.89
C SER A 25 -13.22 2.03 -25.45
N GLY A 26 -14.24 2.35 -26.23
CA GLY A 26 -15.66 2.15 -25.86
C GLY A 26 -16.15 3.06 -24.73
N LYS A 27 -15.31 3.98 -24.23
CA LYS A 27 -15.64 4.95 -23.17
C LYS A 27 -15.86 6.32 -23.78
N LEU A 28 -16.96 6.98 -23.40
CA LEU A 28 -17.25 8.36 -23.81
C LEU A 28 -16.31 9.38 -23.15
N PHE A 29 -15.86 9.10 -21.94
CA PHE A 29 -14.95 9.94 -21.16
C PHE A 29 -13.96 9.06 -20.41
N GLU A 30 -12.73 9.55 -20.24
CA GLU A 30 -11.68 8.94 -19.43
C GLU A 30 -11.21 9.96 -18.37
N GLU A 31 -10.80 9.46 -17.22
CA GLU A 31 -10.14 10.29 -16.21
C GLU A 31 -8.64 10.35 -16.54
N GLU A 32 -8.13 11.54 -16.78
CA GLU A 32 -6.70 11.78 -16.92
C GLU A 32 -6.17 12.39 -15.63
N TYR A 33 -5.12 11.79 -15.08
CA TYR A 33 -4.45 12.31 -13.89
C TYR A 33 -3.49 13.41 -14.31
N VAL A 34 -3.71 14.61 -13.78
CA VAL A 34 -2.83 15.76 -14.00
C VAL A 34 -1.98 15.95 -12.76
N VAL A 35 -0.66 15.89 -12.93
CA VAL A 35 0.30 16.26 -11.88
C VAL A 35 0.20 17.76 -11.62
N ASP A 36 0.01 18.14 -10.36
CA ASP A 36 0.01 19.56 -9.99
C ASP A 36 1.48 20.05 -9.89
N GLU A 37 1.99 20.63 -10.95
CA GLU A 37 3.36 21.18 -11.03
C GLU A 37 3.57 22.47 -10.19
N GLY A 38 2.61 22.81 -9.35
CA GLY A 38 2.70 24.04 -8.56
C GLY A 38 3.67 23.97 -7.38
N ALA A 39 3.89 25.14 -6.74
CA ALA A 39 4.76 25.27 -5.58
C ALA A 39 4.35 24.33 -4.43
N VAL A 40 5.34 23.69 -3.79
CA VAL A 40 5.16 22.70 -2.71
C VAL A 40 5.80 23.24 -1.44
N GLU A 41 5.06 23.18 -0.33
CA GLU A 41 5.60 23.44 1.01
C GLU A 41 6.06 22.14 1.67
N CYS A 42 7.28 22.13 2.20
CA CYS A 42 7.86 20.99 2.87
C CYS A 42 8.80 21.45 3.99
N LEU A 43 8.57 21.02 5.23
CA LEU A 43 9.34 21.40 6.42
C LEU A 43 9.55 22.93 6.52
N SER A 44 8.48 23.71 6.37
CA SER A 44 8.45 25.17 6.38
C SER A 44 9.25 25.84 5.25
N MET A 45 9.68 25.10 4.24
CA MET A 45 10.30 25.62 3.02
C MET A 45 9.35 25.53 1.84
N THR A 46 9.38 26.52 0.94
CA THR A 46 8.58 26.53 -0.28
C THR A 46 9.46 26.21 -1.48
N PHE A 47 9.07 25.24 -2.28
CA PHE A 47 9.73 24.84 -3.51
C PHE A 47 8.83 25.14 -4.70
N GLU A 48 9.41 25.51 -5.83
CA GLU A 48 8.65 25.80 -7.06
C GLU A 48 7.94 24.57 -7.63
N SER A 49 8.50 23.36 -7.37
CA SER A 49 7.90 22.08 -7.76
C SER A 49 8.33 20.97 -6.79
N ASP A 50 7.63 19.83 -6.83
CA ASP A 50 8.00 18.65 -6.06
C ASP A 50 9.35 18.07 -6.50
N GLU A 51 9.68 18.15 -7.79
CA GLU A 51 10.99 17.75 -8.31
C GLU A 51 12.12 18.57 -7.69
N LYS A 52 11.95 19.92 -7.55
CA LYS A 52 12.93 20.77 -6.89
C LYS A 52 13.06 20.48 -5.41
N ARG A 53 11.94 20.17 -4.72
CA ARG A 53 11.96 19.69 -3.33
C ARG A 53 12.81 18.43 -3.23
N ARG A 54 12.50 17.40 -4.05
CA ARG A 54 13.19 16.11 -4.04
C ARG A 54 14.69 16.27 -4.31
N LYS A 55 15.05 17.01 -5.33
CA LYS A 55 16.46 17.29 -5.66
C LYS A 55 17.21 17.93 -4.50
N TYR A 56 16.64 18.96 -3.87
CA TYR A 56 17.24 19.64 -2.73
C TYR A 56 17.52 18.68 -1.57
N PHE A 57 16.51 17.89 -1.17
CA PHE A 57 16.66 16.98 -0.05
C PHE A 57 17.56 15.78 -0.39
N LEU A 58 17.60 15.30 -1.63
CA LEU A 58 18.57 14.27 -2.05
C LEU A 58 20.02 14.78 -1.96
N GLU A 59 20.28 16.03 -2.34
CA GLU A 59 21.60 16.62 -2.16
C GLU A 59 21.98 16.70 -0.67
N LYS A 60 21.05 17.10 0.19
CA LYS A 60 21.25 17.11 1.64
C LYS A 60 21.47 15.73 2.23
N LEU A 61 20.73 14.72 1.76
CA LEU A 61 20.94 13.34 2.16
C LEU A 61 22.33 12.84 1.75
N ARG A 62 22.77 13.15 0.52
CA ARG A 62 24.12 12.83 0.03
C ARG A 62 25.21 13.45 0.90
N GLU A 63 25.03 14.68 1.37
CA GLU A 63 25.95 15.32 2.32
C GLU A 63 25.95 14.57 3.66
N LYS A 64 24.76 14.19 4.17
CA LYS A 64 24.62 13.51 5.44
C LYS A 64 25.17 12.08 5.43
N LEU A 65 25.12 11.38 4.31
CA LEU A 65 25.72 10.05 4.13
C LEU A 65 27.24 10.05 4.28
N LYS A 66 27.92 11.20 4.14
CA LYS A 66 29.36 11.34 4.38
C LYS A 66 29.73 11.40 5.87
N ASP A 67 28.76 11.61 6.75
CA ASP A 67 28.94 11.71 8.20
C ASP A 67 29.11 10.30 8.81
N PRO A 68 30.30 9.94 9.35
CA PRO A 68 30.51 8.63 9.95
C PRO A 68 29.62 8.34 11.17
N GLU A 69 29.23 9.37 11.93
CA GLU A 69 28.36 9.20 13.10
C GLU A 69 26.93 8.88 12.68
N PHE A 70 26.46 9.43 11.57
CA PHE A 70 25.18 9.09 11.02
C PHE A 70 25.10 7.61 10.58
N ARG A 71 26.19 7.07 10.04
CA ARG A 71 26.28 5.68 9.64
C ARG A 71 26.33 4.68 10.79
N LYS A 72 26.64 5.13 12.01
CA LYS A 72 26.64 4.29 13.22
C LYS A 72 25.26 4.12 13.84
N ILE A 73 24.25 4.84 13.36
CA ILE A 73 22.89 4.69 13.85
C ILE A 73 22.45 3.24 13.62
N GLU A 74 21.88 2.62 14.65
CA GLU A 74 21.36 1.25 14.57
C GLU A 74 20.33 1.13 13.46
N GLY A 75 20.42 0.05 12.67
CA GLY A 75 19.56 -0.15 11.49
C GLY A 75 20.03 0.56 10.24
N PHE A 76 21.22 1.17 10.23
CA PHE A 76 21.78 1.72 9.00
C PHE A 76 22.00 0.61 7.97
N PRO A 77 21.54 0.76 6.72
CA PRO A 77 21.59 -0.30 5.71
C PRO A 77 23.03 -0.62 5.27
N ILE A 78 23.23 -1.86 4.86
CA ILE A 78 24.43 -2.29 4.15
C ILE A 78 24.15 -2.09 2.67
N GLY A 79 24.87 -1.21 1.99
CA GLY A 79 24.71 -0.90 0.57
C GLY A 79 25.47 0.34 0.16
N GLU A 80 25.47 0.61 -1.14
CA GLU A 80 26.11 1.79 -1.69
C GLU A 80 25.24 3.04 -1.49
N ASP A 81 25.88 4.20 -1.39
CA ASP A 81 25.18 5.48 -1.21
C ASP A 81 24.19 5.77 -2.33
N GLU A 82 24.54 5.39 -3.56
CA GLU A 82 23.70 5.62 -4.73
C GLU A 82 22.41 4.78 -4.67
N ASP A 83 22.44 3.57 -4.10
CA ASP A 83 21.25 2.73 -3.90
C ASP A 83 20.32 3.35 -2.85
N ILE A 84 20.90 3.85 -1.76
CA ILE A 84 20.15 4.56 -0.71
C ILE A 84 19.44 5.78 -1.31
N LEU A 85 20.18 6.58 -2.09
CA LEU A 85 19.64 7.79 -2.72
C LEU A 85 18.57 7.46 -3.77
N ALA A 86 18.79 6.44 -4.60
CA ALA A 86 17.84 6.03 -5.64
C ALA A 86 16.50 5.57 -5.08
N LEU A 87 16.52 4.84 -3.95
CA LEU A 87 15.33 4.35 -3.29
C LEU A 87 14.62 5.39 -2.41
N SER A 88 15.27 6.56 -2.15
CA SER A 88 14.75 7.58 -1.24
C SER A 88 13.91 8.65 -1.95
N ASP A 89 12.90 9.16 -1.24
CA ASP A 89 12.16 10.38 -1.56
C ASP A 89 12.12 11.32 -0.33
N PRO A 90 13.29 11.94 0.02
CA PRO A 90 13.39 12.72 1.23
C PRO A 90 12.66 14.08 1.12
N PRO A 91 12.19 14.62 2.25
CA PRO A 91 12.35 14.15 3.62
C PRO A 91 11.28 13.14 4.04
N TYR A 92 10.37 12.76 3.15
CA TYR A 92 9.22 11.90 3.47
C TYR A 92 9.62 10.45 3.74
N TYR A 93 10.52 9.93 2.91
CA TYR A 93 11.07 8.59 3.05
C TYR A 93 12.56 8.57 2.71
N THR A 94 13.33 7.87 3.53
CA THR A 94 14.74 7.58 3.26
C THR A 94 15.00 6.09 3.43
N ALA A 95 15.76 5.50 2.51
CA ALA A 95 16.19 4.10 2.61
C ALA A 95 17.33 3.90 3.65
N CYS A 96 17.39 4.77 4.65
CA CYS A 96 18.27 4.75 5.81
C CYS A 96 17.54 5.49 6.95
N PRO A 97 18.06 5.55 8.17
CA PRO A 97 17.49 6.37 9.24
C PRO A 97 17.20 7.79 8.74
N ASN A 98 15.98 8.30 8.97
CA ASN A 98 15.54 9.57 8.42
C ASN A 98 16.08 10.76 9.23
N PRO A 99 17.00 11.59 8.67
CA PRO A 99 17.59 12.69 9.41
C PRO A 99 16.62 13.85 9.70
N TRP A 100 15.48 13.93 9.01
CA TRP A 100 14.48 15.00 9.17
C TRP A 100 13.32 14.61 10.11
N PHE A 101 13.37 13.43 10.69
CA PHE A 101 12.31 12.98 11.61
C PHE A 101 12.06 13.97 12.76
N GLY A 102 13.14 14.49 13.37
CA GLY A 102 13.03 15.48 14.43
C GLY A 102 12.39 16.81 13.98
N ASP A 103 12.67 17.24 12.77
CA ASP A 103 12.10 18.49 12.22
C ASP A 103 10.61 18.30 11.91
N PHE A 104 10.22 17.14 11.42
CA PHE A 104 8.80 16.78 11.25
C PHE A 104 8.02 16.84 12.57
N ILE A 105 8.56 16.23 13.63
CA ILE A 105 7.92 16.22 14.94
C ILE A 105 7.84 17.63 15.55
N LYS A 106 8.86 18.46 15.38
CA LYS A 106 8.83 19.87 15.82
C LYS A 106 7.77 20.70 15.10
N LEU A 107 7.54 20.41 13.82
CA LEU A 107 6.60 21.16 12.99
C LEU A 107 5.14 20.75 13.23
N TYR A 108 4.87 19.47 13.33
CA TYR A 108 3.50 18.92 13.37
C TYR A 108 3.10 18.34 14.72
N GLY A 109 4.06 18.02 15.58
CA GLY A 109 3.80 17.50 16.92
C GLY A 109 3.23 18.58 17.85
N LYS A 110 2.34 18.17 18.75
CA LYS A 110 1.83 19.02 19.83
C LYS A 110 2.53 18.60 21.12
N PRO A 111 3.10 19.56 21.90
CA PRO A 111 3.63 19.24 23.23
C PRO A 111 2.52 18.64 24.12
N TYR A 112 2.90 17.68 24.96
CA TYR A 112 2.00 17.18 25.97
C TYR A 112 1.70 18.28 27.00
N ASP A 113 0.42 18.51 27.27
CA ASP A 113 -0.03 19.44 28.31
C ASP A 113 -0.54 18.62 29.51
N PRO A 114 0.14 18.68 30.68
CA PRO A 114 -0.29 17.95 31.85
C PRO A 114 -1.59 18.49 32.47
N ASP A 115 -1.97 19.74 32.16
CA ASP A 115 -3.20 20.37 32.64
C ASP A 115 -4.42 19.98 31.77
N GLU A 116 -4.19 19.50 30.55
CA GLU A 116 -5.22 18.94 29.65
C GLU A 116 -4.95 17.44 29.39
N PRO A 117 -5.13 16.56 30.39
CA PRO A 117 -4.78 15.15 30.23
C PRO A 117 -5.64 14.50 29.16
N TYR A 118 -5.00 13.81 28.23
CA TYR A 118 -5.67 13.01 27.23
C TYR A 118 -6.37 11.82 27.89
N ASN A 119 -7.71 11.81 27.82
CA ASN A 119 -8.54 10.74 28.38
C ASN A 119 -9.62 10.33 27.37
N ARG A 120 -9.45 9.18 26.72
CA ARG A 120 -10.43 8.61 25.80
C ARG A 120 -10.84 7.22 26.28
N LYS A 121 -12.14 6.93 26.20
CA LYS A 121 -12.64 5.58 26.50
C LYS A 121 -12.06 4.57 25.51
N PRO A 122 -11.80 3.33 25.95
CA PRO A 122 -11.41 2.27 25.03
C PRO A 122 -12.39 2.14 23.87
N PHE A 123 -11.86 1.90 22.67
CA PHE A 123 -12.65 1.72 21.46
C PHE A 123 -12.26 0.39 20.81
N ALA A 124 -13.23 -0.46 20.60
CA ALA A 124 -13.09 -1.69 19.84
C ALA A 124 -13.91 -1.58 18.55
N VAL A 125 -13.34 -2.02 17.45
CA VAL A 125 -13.98 -2.07 16.14
C VAL A 125 -13.82 -3.46 15.56
N ASP A 126 -14.85 -3.95 14.87
CA ASP A 126 -14.74 -5.18 14.11
C ASP A 126 -13.82 -4.92 12.91
N VAL A 127 -12.78 -5.76 12.78
CA VAL A 127 -11.81 -5.72 11.68
C VAL A 127 -12.20 -6.65 10.52
N SER A 128 -13.37 -7.27 10.56
CA SER A 128 -13.91 -8.16 9.52
C SER A 128 -14.39 -7.40 8.27
N VAL A 129 -13.90 -6.20 8.04
CA VAL A 129 -14.20 -5.40 6.85
C VAL A 129 -13.78 -6.16 5.59
N GLU A 130 -14.62 -6.09 4.57
CA GLU A 130 -14.40 -6.74 3.29
C GLU A 130 -13.01 -6.42 2.71
N LYS A 131 -12.24 -7.47 2.44
CA LYS A 131 -10.87 -7.40 1.93
C LYS A 131 -10.81 -7.28 0.40
N THR A 132 -11.84 -6.68 -0.21
CA THR A 132 -11.97 -6.52 -1.67
C THR A 132 -11.53 -5.16 -2.18
N ASP A 133 -11.27 -4.19 -1.27
CA ASP A 133 -10.81 -2.85 -1.64
C ASP A 133 -9.54 -2.91 -2.51
N PRO A 134 -9.49 -2.18 -3.64
CA PRO A 134 -8.35 -2.22 -4.56
C PRO A 134 -7.02 -1.83 -3.91
N ILE A 135 -7.02 -0.88 -2.97
CA ILE A 135 -5.81 -0.48 -2.25
C ILE A 135 -5.34 -1.61 -1.35
N TYR A 136 -6.27 -2.27 -0.65
CA TYR A 136 -5.93 -3.42 0.17
C TYR A 136 -5.35 -4.57 -0.66
N ARG A 137 -5.88 -4.81 -1.86
CA ARG A 137 -5.47 -5.92 -2.74
C ARG A 137 -4.22 -5.65 -3.57
N ALA A 138 -3.76 -4.40 -3.65
CA ALA A 138 -2.63 -4.03 -4.53
C ALA A 138 -1.33 -4.77 -4.21
N HIS A 139 -1.12 -5.17 -2.95
CA HIS A 139 0.04 -5.95 -2.53
C HIS A 139 -0.34 -6.90 -1.40
N SER A 140 0.18 -8.13 -1.39
CA SER A 140 -0.02 -9.09 -0.30
C SER A 140 0.98 -8.83 0.83
N TYR A 141 0.50 -8.89 2.10
CA TYR A 141 1.33 -8.82 3.30
C TYR A 141 0.62 -9.57 4.44
N HIS A 142 1.32 -10.49 5.11
CA HIS A 142 0.67 -11.45 6.02
C HIS A 142 -0.11 -10.83 7.16
N THR A 143 0.42 -9.77 7.79
CA THR A 143 -0.18 -9.10 8.94
C THR A 143 -1.01 -7.88 8.56
N LYS A 144 -1.32 -7.70 7.29
CA LYS A 144 -2.02 -6.52 6.77
C LYS A 144 -3.46 -6.42 7.27
N VAL A 145 -3.77 -5.31 7.92
CA VAL A 145 -5.12 -4.95 8.32
C VAL A 145 -5.74 -4.03 7.28
N PRO A 146 -7.02 -4.22 6.89
CA PRO A 146 -7.68 -3.30 5.97
C PRO A 146 -7.69 -1.87 6.49
N HIS A 147 -7.24 -0.92 5.69
CA HIS A 147 -7.18 0.49 6.10
C HIS A 147 -8.53 1.06 6.52
N LEU A 148 -9.63 0.59 5.91
CA LEU A 148 -10.98 0.99 6.29
C LEU A 148 -11.36 0.55 7.70
N ALA A 149 -10.79 -0.55 8.21
CA ALA A 149 -10.98 -0.98 9.60
C ALA A 149 -10.17 -0.12 10.60
N ILE A 150 -9.10 0.52 10.15
CA ILE A 150 -8.25 1.38 11.00
C ILE A 150 -8.84 2.79 11.14
N VAL A 151 -9.52 3.30 10.11
CA VAL A 151 -10.10 4.66 10.09
C VAL A 151 -10.93 4.99 11.33
N PRO A 152 -11.88 4.15 11.80
CA PRO A 152 -12.68 4.46 12.99
C PRO A 152 -11.82 4.66 14.24
N SER A 153 -10.76 3.86 14.41
CA SER A 153 -9.83 4.02 15.54
C SER A 153 -9.09 5.35 15.49
N ILE A 154 -8.57 5.72 14.32
CA ILE A 154 -7.90 7.02 14.14
C ILE A 154 -8.87 8.17 14.42
N LEU A 155 -10.10 8.12 13.91
CA LEU A 155 -11.12 9.13 14.15
C LEU A 155 -11.47 9.25 15.65
N HIS A 156 -11.48 8.13 16.38
CA HIS A 156 -11.80 8.11 17.79
C HIS A 156 -10.71 8.74 18.66
N TYR A 157 -9.46 8.41 18.38
CA TYR A 157 -8.33 8.78 19.24
C TYR A 157 -7.65 10.08 18.86
N THR A 158 -7.93 10.65 17.69
CA THR A 158 -7.20 11.81 17.17
C THR A 158 -8.10 12.88 16.59
N GLN A 159 -7.54 14.08 16.42
CA GLN A 159 -8.14 15.21 15.74
C GLN A 159 -7.47 15.45 14.37
N PRO A 160 -8.11 16.14 13.40
CA PRO A 160 -7.48 16.57 12.16
C PRO A 160 -6.15 17.28 12.42
N GLY A 161 -5.10 16.86 11.70
CA GLY A 161 -3.75 17.42 11.84
C GLY A 161 -2.91 16.84 12.97
N ASP A 162 -3.44 15.93 13.80
CA ASP A 162 -2.62 15.22 14.78
C ASP A 162 -1.65 14.27 14.10
N VAL A 163 -0.57 13.92 14.82
CA VAL A 163 0.43 12.95 14.38
C VAL A 163 0.13 11.57 14.96
N VAL A 164 -0.04 10.59 14.08
CA VAL A 164 -0.21 9.17 14.43
C VAL A 164 1.11 8.45 14.26
N LEU A 165 1.55 7.72 15.28
CA LEU A 165 2.74 6.87 15.22
C LEU A 165 2.34 5.40 15.08
N ASP A 166 2.92 4.72 14.11
CA ASP A 166 2.87 3.26 13.96
C ASP A 166 4.30 2.73 13.81
N GLY A 167 4.83 2.14 14.88
CA GLY A 167 6.21 1.62 14.95
C GLY A 167 6.40 0.24 14.33
N PHE A 168 5.30 -0.41 13.89
CA PHE A 168 5.28 -1.74 13.27
C PHE A 168 4.33 -1.73 12.08
N CYS A 169 4.51 -0.76 11.19
CA CYS A 169 3.53 -0.38 10.16
C CYS A 169 3.30 -1.43 9.07
N GLY A 170 4.15 -2.45 8.97
CA GLY A 170 4.08 -3.42 7.89
C GLY A 170 4.03 -2.72 6.53
N SER A 171 2.97 -2.97 5.76
CA SER A 171 2.75 -2.32 4.46
C SER A 171 2.16 -0.90 4.54
N GLY A 172 2.07 -0.28 5.73
CA GLY A 172 1.69 1.13 5.88
C GLY A 172 0.19 1.44 5.79
N MET A 173 -0.68 0.49 6.12
CA MET A 173 -2.14 0.70 6.06
C MET A 173 -2.64 1.75 7.05
N THR A 174 -1.95 1.97 8.16
CA THR A 174 -2.23 3.07 9.09
C THR A 174 -2.06 4.44 8.41
N GLY A 175 -1.05 4.59 7.56
CA GLY A 175 -0.87 5.81 6.76
C GLY A 175 -2.00 6.04 5.77
N VAL A 176 -2.40 4.98 5.04
CA VAL A 176 -3.56 5.04 4.13
C VAL A 176 -4.83 5.41 4.89
N ALA A 177 -5.05 4.84 6.08
CA ALA A 177 -6.21 5.15 6.92
C ALA A 177 -6.21 6.61 7.40
N ALA A 178 -5.07 7.14 7.79
CA ALA A 178 -4.93 8.54 8.21
C ALA A 178 -5.26 9.53 7.07
N GLN A 179 -4.83 9.23 5.84
CA GLN A 179 -5.22 9.98 4.65
C GLN A 179 -6.72 9.83 4.36
N ARG A 180 -7.28 8.62 4.50
CA ARG A 180 -8.72 8.36 4.33
C ARG A 180 -9.59 9.15 5.29
N CYS A 181 -9.13 9.46 6.49
CA CYS A 181 -9.83 10.36 7.39
C CYS A 181 -10.13 11.74 6.75
N GLY A 182 -9.31 12.18 5.77
CA GLY A 182 -9.53 13.41 5.00
C GLY A 182 -10.24 13.22 3.66
N SER A 183 -10.12 12.04 3.05
CA SER A 183 -10.53 11.77 1.65
C SER A 183 -11.53 10.62 1.50
N ALA A 184 -12.13 10.14 2.60
CA ALA A 184 -13.08 9.03 2.53
C ALA A 184 -14.30 9.36 1.67
N PRO A 185 -14.84 8.42 0.89
CA PRO A 185 -16.08 8.58 0.13
C PRO A 185 -17.25 8.96 1.05
N GLU A 186 -18.19 9.76 0.53
CA GLU A 186 -19.33 10.26 1.30
C GLU A 186 -20.21 9.12 1.85
N THR A 187 -20.38 8.04 1.11
CA THR A 187 -21.11 6.86 1.55
C THR A 187 -20.48 6.26 2.80
N TYR A 188 -19.17 6.00 2.77
CA TYR A 188 -18.44 5.46 3.92
C TYR A 188 -18.50 6.41 5.14
N ARG A 189 -18.41 7.73 4.92
CA ARG A 189 -18.56 8.72 6.01
C ARG A 189 -19.92 8.63 6.66
N LYS A 190 -21.00 8.56 5.87
CA LYS A 190 -22.37 8.43 6.36
C LYS A 190 -22.58 7.16 7.18
N ASP A 191 -22.00 6.05 6.75
CA ASP A 191 -22.11 4.76 7.45
C ASP A 191 -21.44 4.84 8.84
N ILE A 192 -20.21 5.36 8.91
CA ILE A 192 -19.51 5.57 10.19
C ILE A 192 -20.28 6.55 11.11
N GLU A 193 -20.75 7.68 10.57
CA GLU A 193 -21.50 8.66 11.35
C GLU A 193 -22.82 8.08 11.87
N ALA A 194 -23.52 7.27 11.09
CA ALA A 194 -24.74 6.59 11.50
C ALA A 194 -24.46 5.55 12.60
N ALA A 195 -23.42 4.73 12.46
CA ALA A 195 -23.01 3.76 13.47
C ALA A 195 -22.66 4.46 14.80
N TRP A 196 -21.86 5.51 14.76
CA TRP A 196 -21.49 6.27 15.96
C TRP A 196 -22.69 6.93 16.63
N LYS A 197 -23.63 7.48 15.86
CA LYS A 197 -24.88 8.03 16.38
C LYS A 197 -25.72 6.95 17.09
N ALA A 198 -25.80 5.74 16.52
CA ALA A 198 -26.54 4.63 17.12
C ALA A 198 -25.91 4.18 18.45
N GLU A 199 -24.58 4.29 18.58
CA GLU A 199 -23.82 4.03 19.82
C GLU A 199 -23.86 5.21 20.83
N GLY A 200 -24.56 6.30 20.52
CA GLY A 200 -24.60 7.50 21.36
C GLY A 200 -23.28 8.27 21.44
N ARG A 201 -22.46 8.17 20.42
CA ARG A 201 -21.16 8.84 20.32
C ARG A 201 -21.27 10.17 19.59
N ASP A 202 -20.34 11.06 19.87
CA ASP A 202 -20.21 12.31 19.14
C ASP A 202 -19.82 12.07 17.69
N LYS A 203 -20.22 12.98 16.81
CA LYS A 203 -19.87 12.95 15.39
C LYS A 203 -18.34 12.98 15.22
N PRO A 204 -17.76 12.08 14.41
CA PRO A 204 -16.32 12.06 14.18
C PRO A 204 -15.84 13.33 13.47
N GLN A 205 -14.67 13.82 13.83
CA GLN A 205 -14.06 14.95 13.15
C GLN A 205 -13.24 14.44 11.96
N TRP A 206 -13.80 14.60 10.78
CA TRP A 206 -13.13 14.24 9.53
C TRP A 206 -12.03 15.26 9.19
N GLY A 207 -10.95 14.78 8.61
CA GLY A 207 -9.79 15.53 8.18
C GLY A 207 -8.55 14.64 8.18
N ALA A 208 -7.57 14.93 7.37
CA ALA A 208 -6.33 14.15 7.31
C ALA A 208 -5.53 14.27 8.63
N ARG A 209 -4.78 13.23 8.96
CA ARG A 209 -3.79 13.20 10.04
C ARG A 209 -2.42 13.02 9.42
N HIS A 210 -1.40 13.51 10.10
CA HIS A 210 -0.02 13.18 9.79
C HIS A 210 0.33 11.81 10.33
N VAL A 211 1.27 11.11 9.69
CA VAL A 211 1.71 9.80 10.18
C VAL A 211 3.22 9.71 10.23
N VAL A 212 3.69 8.96 11.20
CA VAL A 212 5.05 8.43 11.27
C VAL A 212 4.96 6.92 11.23
N LEU A 213 5.51 6.33 10.19
CA LEU A 213 5.50 4.90 9.95
C LEU A 213 6.92 4.36 10.12
N GLY A 214 7.09 3.39 10.99
CA GLY A 214 8.33 2.68 11.19
C GLY A 214 8.13 1.17 11.14
N ASP A 215 9.15 0.43 10.75
CA ASP A 215 9.17 -1.03 10.80
C ASP A 215 10.62 -1.51 10.89
N LEU A 216 10.84 -2.69 11.46
CA LEU A 216 12.16 -3.33 11.51
C LEU A 216 12.60 -3.84 10.14
N SER A 217 11.65 -4.09 9.24
CA SER A 217 11.90 -4.58 7.89
C SER A 217 12.07 -3.41 6.90
N PRO A 218 13.23 -3.24 6.25
CA PRO A 218 13.40 -2.25 5.17
C PRO A 218 12.42 -2.47 4.01
N ALA A 219 12.06 -3.73 3.71
CA ALA A 219 11.06 -4.04 2.69
C ALA A 219 9.67 -3.53 3.10
N ALA A 220 9.29 -3.65 4.37
CA ALA A 220 8.01 -3.12 4.87
C ALA A 220 7.95 -1.60 4.74
N THR A 221 8.98 -0.89 5.19
CA THR A 221 9.03 0.59 5.09
C THR A 221 9.03 1.07 3.64
N PHE A 222 9.70 0.35 2.73
CA PHE A 222 9.66 0.63 1.30
C PHE A 222 8.26 0.45 0.71
N ILE A 223 7.57 -0.65 1.06
CA ILE A 223 6.17 -0.88 0.64
C ILE A 223 5.26 0.21 1.21
N ALA A 224 5.43 0.53 2.51
CA ALA A 224 4.66 1.57 3.18
C ALA A 224 4.84 2.94 2.52
N ALA A 225 6.06 3.30 2.13
CA ALA A 225 6.35 4.52 1.38
C ALA A 225 5.59 4.54 0.05
N ASN A 226 5.64 3.46 -0.73
CA ASN A 226 4.95 3.37 -2.02
C ASN A 226 3.42 3.42 -1.91
N TYR A 227 2.84 3.00 -0.79
CA TYR A 227 1.40 3.17 -0.55
C TYR A 227 1.02 4.60 -0.15
N ASN A 228 1.92 5.34 0.47
CA ASN A 228 1.60 6.60 1.14
C ASN A 228 2.15 7.85 0.46
N LEU A 229 3.15 7.71 -0.42
CA LEU A 229 3.72 8.81 -1.18
C LEU A 229 3.01 8.98 -2.53
N PRO A 230 2.88 10.20 -3.01
CA PRO A 230 2.36 10.45 -4.34
C PRO A 230 3.38 10.03 -5.41
N PHE A 231 2.89 9.60 -6.58
CA PHE A 231 3.72 9.26 -7.73
C PHE A 231 3.01 9.62 -9.04
N ASP A 232 3.77 9.76 -10.12
CA ASP A 232 3.21 9.96 -11.46
C ASP A 232 2.68 8.63 -12.00
N VAL A 233 1.35 8.52 -12.05
CA VAL A 233 0.64 7.32 -12.52
C VAL A 233 0.93 7.03 -14.00
N ASN A 234 1.07 8.05 -14.83
CA ASN A 234 1.32 7.87 -16.26
C ASN A 234 2.75 7.40 -16.52
N ALA A 235 3.73 7.98 -15.85
CA ALA A 235 5.12 7.56 -15.90
C ALA A 235 5.27 6.12 -15.38
N PHE A 236 4.63 5.79 -14.25
CA PHE A 236 4.59 4.44 -13.71
C PHE A 236 3.99 3.44 -14.70
N ALA A 237 2.81 3.74 -15.25
CA ALA A 237 2.14 2.84 -16.18
C ALA A 237 2.94 2.61 -17.46
N LYS A 238 3.67 3.62 -17.94
CA LYS A 238 4.58 3.49 -19.09
C LYS A 238 5.76 2.58 -18.76
N ALA A 239 6.45 2.83 -17.66
CA ALA A 239 7.59 2.03 -17.22
C ALA A 239 7.19 0.58 -16.93
N ALA A 240 6.06 0.35 -16.26
CA ALA A 240 5.55 -0.99 -15.98
C ALA A 240 5.26 -1.79 -17.26
N ARG A 241 4.68 -1.17 -18.28
CA ARG A 241 4.44 -1.83 -19.59
C ARG A 241 5.77 -2.18 -20.27
N GLN A 242 6.72 -1.25 -20.29
CA GLN A 242 8.03 -1.50 -20.88
C GLN A 242 8.72 -2.68 -20.21
N ILE A 243 8.77 -2.73 -18.88
CA ILE A 243 9.34 -3.86 -18.12
C ILE A 243 8.62 -5.16 -18.45
N LEU A 244 7.28 -5.15 -18.52
CA LEU A 244 6.51 -6.34 -18.86
C LEU A 244 6.79 -6.84 -20.28
N ASP A 245 7.00 -5.94 -21.23
CA ASP A 245 7.31 -6.32 -22.61
C ASP A 245 8.74 -6.89 -22.71
N GLU A 246 9.72 -6.29 -22.03
CA GLU A 246 11.09 -6.82 -21.92
C GLU A 246 11.11 -8.20 -21.26
N VAL A 247 10.40 -8.39 -20.14
CA VAL A 247 10.31 -9.68 -19.44
C VAL A 247 9.60 -10.74 -20.30
N LYS A 248 8.58 -10.37 -21.08
CA LYS A 248 7.92 -11.30 -22.00
C LYS A 248 8.84 -11.75 -23.12
N GLU A 249 9.65 -10.84 -23.65
CA GLU A 249 10.62 -11.17 -24.71
C GLU A 249 11.68 -12.12 -24.19
N GLU A 250 12.20 -11.90 -22.99
CA GLU A 250 13.27 -12.71 -22.39
C GLU A 250 12.77 -14.03 -21.79
N LEU A 251 11.68 -14.00 -21.03
CA LEU A 251 11.21 -15.10 -20.18
C LEU A 251 9.84 -15.66 -20.55
N GLY A 252 9.23 -15.18 -21.63
CA GLY A 252 7.88 -15.59 -22.04
C GLY A 252 7.76 -17.08 -22.30
N TRP A 253 8.85 -17.73 -22.75
CA TRP A 253 8.91 -19.16 -22.97
C TRP A 253 8.61 -20.01 -21.74
N ILE A 254 8.83 -19.51 -20.52
CA ILE A 254 8.52 -20.21 -19.25
C ILE A 254 7.02 -20.48 -19.12
N TYR A 255 6.20 -19.63 -19.74
CA TYR A 255 4.73 -19.71 -19.71
C TYR A 255 4.15 -20.34 -20.97
N GLU A 256 4.97 -20.91 -21.86
CA GLU A 256 4.48 -21.61 -23.03
C GLU A 256 4.13 -23.05 -22.69
N THR A 257 3.06 -23.54 -23.28
CA THR A 257 2.61 -24.92 -23.18
C THR A 257 1.99 -25.38 -24.48
N LEU A 258 1.94 -26.70 -24.68
CA LEU A 258 1.23 -27.27 -25.82
C LEU A 258 -0.24 -27.52 -25.48
N HIS A 259 -1.13 -27.22 -26.41
CA HIS A 259 -2.51 -27.65 -26.33
C HIS A 259 -2.64 -29.17 -26.46
N THR A 260 -3.82 -29.70 -26.17
CA THR A 260 -4.13 -31.14 -26.22
C THR A 260 -3.88 -31.79 -27.59
N ASP A 261 -3.77 -31.00 -28.66
CA ASP A 261 -3.41 -31.45 -30.00
C ASP A 261 -1.90 -31.75 -30.16
N GLY A 262 -1.10 -31.41 -29.15
CA GLY A 262 0.37 -31.65 -29.11
C GLY A 262 1.15 -30.80 -30.13
N LYS A 263 0.53 -29.81 -30.76
CA LYS A 263 1.15 -28.98 -31.81
C LYS A 263 0.99 -27.48 -31.60
N THR A 264 -0.18 -27.06 -31.16
CA THR A 264 -0.48 -25.65 -30.94
C THR A 264 0.15 -25.17 -29.64
N VAL A 265 1.01 -24.17 -29.75
CA VAL A 265 1.59 -23.51 -28.58
C VAL A 265 0.59 -22.53 -28.02
N GLY A 266 0.34 -22.63 -26.72
CA GLY A 266 -0.49 -21.72 -25.97
C GLY A 266 0.29 -21.12 -24.79
N ARG A 267 -0.39 -20.25 -24.03
CA ARG A 267 0.17 -19.66 -22.82
C ARG A 267 -0.57 -20.20 -21.61
N ILE A 268 0.21 -20.58 -20.57
CA ILE A 268 -0.34 -21.02 -19.28
C ILE A 268 -1.03 -19.82 -18.62
N GLU A 269 -2.31 -19.96 -18.25
CA GLU A 269 -3.03 -18.97 -17.46
C GLU A 269 -2.89 -19.26 -15.97
N TYR A 270 -2.93 -20.53 -15.59
CA TYR A 270 -2.71 -21.01 -14.23
C TYR A 270 -2.23 -22.46 -14.22
N THR A 271 -1.59 -22.87 -13.15
CA THR A 271 -1.17 -24.25 -12.90
C THR A 271 -1.95 -24.81 -11.73
N VAL A 272 -2.56 -25.97 -11.93
CA VAL A 272 -3.26 -26.70 -10.87
C VAL A 272 -2.27 -27.66 -10.22
N TRP A 273 -2.14 -27.54 -8.91
CA TRP A 273 -1.35 -28.44 -8.10
C TRP A 273 -2.23 -29.47 -7.42
N SER A 274 -1.74 -30.69 -7.30
CA SER A 274 -2.40 -31.78 -6.59
C SER A 274 -1.44 -32.41 -5.59
N GLU A 275 -2.01 -32.93 -4.51
CA GLU A 275 -1.28 -33.82 -3.61
C GLU A 275 -1.16 -35.20 -4.27
N VAL A 276 -0.05 -35.89 -3.93
CA VAL A 276 0.22 -37.26 -4.35
C VAL A 276 0.30 -38.12 -3.10
N PHE A 277 -0.51 -39.16 -3.04
CA PHE A 277 -0.56 -40.10 -1.93
C PHE A 277 -0.01 -41.45 -2.36
N SER A 278 0.49 -42.23 -1.39
CA SER A 278 0.81 -43.65 -1.61
C SER A 278 -0.37 -44.50 -1.16
N CYS A 279 -0.82 -45.42 -2.02
CA CYS A 279 -1.85 -46.37 -1.65
C CYS A 279 -1.37 -47.28 -0.50
N PRO A 280 -2.14 -47.45 0.58
CA PRO A 280 -1.75 -48.27 1.72
C PRO A 280 -1.62 -49.76 1.38
N ASP A 281 -2.32 -50.24 0.34
CA ASP A 281 -2.33 -51.65 -0.02
C ASP A 281 -1.24 -52.02 -1.02
N CYS A 282 -0.95 -51.16 -1.99
CA CYS A 282 0.01 -51.51 -3.06
C CYS A 282 1.18 -50.56 -3.15
N THR A 283 1.27 -49.50 -2.34
CA THR A 283 2.28 -48.46 -2.35
C THR A 283 2.40 -47.66 -3.67
N GLY A 284 1.47 -47.86 -4.61
CA GLY A 284 1.40 -47.11 -5.85
C GLY A 284 1.08 -45.61 -5.59
N GLU A 285 1.67 -44.72 -6.36
CA GLU A 285 1.39 -43.27 -6.26
C GLU A 285 0.03 -42.95 -6.85
N VAL A 286 -0.76 -42.21 -6.11
CA VAL A 286 -2.10 -41.75 -6.50
C VAL A 286 -2.10 -40.22 -6.54
N VAL A 287 -2.29 -39.66 -7.73
CA VAL A 287 -2.45 -38.24 -7.91
C VAL A 287 -3.91 -37.89 -7.57
N TYR A 288 -4.10 -37.21 -6.45
CA TYR A 288 -5.42 -36.97 -5.86
C TYR A 288 -6.39 -36.31 -6.85
N LEU A 289 -5.97 -35.26 -7.53
CA LEU A 289 -6.81 -34.53 -8.47
C LEU A 289 -7.32 -35.38 -9.65
N ASP A 290 -6.48 -36.33 -10.11
CA ASP A 290 -6.82 -37.17 -11.26
C ASP A 290 -7.92 -38.19 -10.93
N GLU A 291 -7.93 -38.67 -9.69
CA GLU A 291 -8.86 -39.68 -9.22
C GLU A 291 -10.12 -39.10 -8.56
N GLU A 292 -9.95 -38.02 -7.81
CA GLU A 292 -11.02 -37.37 -7.08
C GLU A 292 -11.96 -36.57 -7.99
N LEU A 293 -11.43 -35.86 -8.99
CA LEU A 293 -12.23 -35.00 -9.81
C LEU A 293 -12.96 -35.76 -10.92
N ASP A 294 -14.28 -35.76 -10.85
CA ASP A 294 -15.12 -36.21 -11.95
C ASP A 294 -15.00 -35.18 -13.11
N LYS A 295 -14.45 -35.65 -14.24
CA LYS A 295 -14.14 -34.79 -15.39
C LYS A 295 -15.38 -34.28 -16.12
N GLU A 296 -16.53 -34.96 -15.99
CA GLU A 296 -17.79 -34.57 -16.62
C GLU A 296 -18.60 -33.62 -15.75
N THR A 297 -18.79 -33.98 -14.50
CA THR A 297 -19.63 -33.20 -13.56
C THR A 297 -18.87 -32.06 -12.90
N LYS A 298 -17.52 -32.08 -12.95
CA LYS A 298 -16.62 -31.15 -12.25
C LYS A 298 -16.81 -31.16 -10.72
N ARG A 299 -17.29 -32.29 -10.18
CA ARG A 299 -17.48 -32.49 -8.75
C ARG A 299 -16.40 -33.40 -8.18
N VAL A 300 -16.11 -33.19 -6.93
CA VAL A 300 -15.22 -34.02 -6.12
C VAL A 300 -15.95 -35.25 -5.74
N LYS A 301 -15.33 -36.43 -5.89
CA LYS A 301 -15.85 -37.72 -5.44
C LYS A 301 -15.51 -37.92 -3.96
N ASP A 302 -16.45 -38.39 -3.19
CA ASP A 302 -16.21 -38.69 -1.77
C ASP A 302 -15.29 -39.93 -1.55
N MET A 303 -15.27 -40.83 -2.51
CA MET A 303 -14.41 -42.03 -2.53
C MET A 303 -14.02 -42.38 -3.97
N PHE A 304 -12.82 -42.88 -4.14
CA PHE A 304 -12.32 -43.39 -5.41
C PHE A 304 -11.41 -44.61 -5.17
N PRO A 305 -11.40 -45.61 -6.06
CA PRO A 305 -10.50 -46.74 -5.96
C PRO A 305 -9.08 -46.37 -6.34
N CYS A 306 -8.11 -47.08 -5.80
CA CYS A 306 -6.74 -46.95 -6.23
C CYS A 306 -6.56 -47.32 -7.72
N PRO A 307 -5.96 -46.45 -8.55
CA PRO A 307 -5.78 -46.72 -9.99
C PRO A 307 -4.88 -47.93 -10.28
N HIS A 308 -4.10 -48.38 -9.31
CA HIS A 308 -3.14 -49.46 -9.48
C HIS A 308 -3.68 -50.83 -9.03
N CYS A 309 -4.39 -50.90 -7.93
CA CYS A 309 -4.87 -52.18 -7.34
C CYS A 309 -6.37 -52.28 -7.18
N GLY A 310 -7.10 -51.18 -7.35
CA GLY A 310 -8.55 -51.17 -7.22
C GLY A 310 -9.10 -51.16 -5.79
N ALA A 311 -8.23 -51.08 -4.78
CA ALA A 311 -8.62 -51.03 -3.37
C ALA A 311 -9.30 -49.71 -2.99
#